data_52b087d2f23965322176975131cf7b9e
#
_entry.id   52b087d2f23965322176975131cf7b9e
#
_cell.length_a   1.000
_cell.length_b   1.000
_cell.length_c   1.000
_cell.angle_alpha   90.00
_cell.angle_beta   90.00
_cell.angle_gamma   90.00
#
_symmetry.space_group_name_H-M   'P 1'
#
loop_
_entity.id
_entity.type
_entity.pdbx_description
1 polymer ?
#
loop_
_entity_poly.entity_id
_entity_poly.type
_entity_poly.pdbx_seq_one_letter_code
_entity_poly.pdbx_strand_id
1 'polypeptide(L)'
;MENINECDCNIIHEEAVNKALKSKPEREELERLSEVFKLLGDITRTQILWVLDKNEMCVCDIANVLNMTKSSISHQLSNLKDLNIVKSRKSGKEVYYSLDDEHVKEVFEVAISHIEHKRSML
;
A
#
# COMPACT_ATOMS: atom_id res chain seq x y z
N MET A 1 -2.84 15.10 -35.24
CA MET A 1 -3.02 13.90 -34.42
C MET A 1 -3.82 14.24 -33.17
N GLU A 2 -4.90 13.54 -32.96
CA GLU A 2 -5.77 13.82 -31.82
C GLU A 2 -5.09 13.42 -30.51
N ASN A 3 -5.25 14.27 -29.51
CA ASN A 3 -4.81 13.96 -28.16
C ASN A 3 -5.91 13.15 -27.47
N ILE A 4 -5.66 11.87 -27.22
CA ILE A 4 -6.65 10.97 -26.62
C ILE A 4 -6.97 11.30 -25.16
N ASN A 5 -6.16 12.18 -24.52
CA ASN A 5 -6.36 12.59 -23.13
C ASN A 5 -7.23 13.83 -22.98
N GLU A 6 -7.63 14.45 -24.10
CA GLU A 6 -8.50 15.61 -24.08
C GLU A 6 -9.88 15.29 -24.64
N CYS A 7 -10.89 15.79 -23.99
CA CYS A 7 -12.27 15.61 -24.40
C CYS A 7 -12.75 16.86 -25.14
N ASP A 8 -13.29 16.70 -26.35
CA ASP A 8 -13.81 17.79 -27.17
C ASP A 8 -15.23 18.22 -26.81
N CYS A 9 -15.88 17.49 -25.88
CA CYS A 9 -17.24 17.80 -25.51
C CYS A 9 -17.30 18.94 -24.49
N ASN A 10 -18.29 19.82 -24.67
CA ASN A 10 -18.56 20.91 -23.73
C ASN A 10 -19.74 20.58 -22.82
N ILE A 11 -20.23 19.34 -22.88
CA ILE A 11 -21.39 18.87 -22.16
C ILE A 11 -20.96 17.97 -21.01
N ILE A 12 -21.49 18.27 -19.83
CA ILE A 12 -21.26 17.41 -18.66
C ILE A 12 -22.26 16.25 -18.74
N HIS A 13 -21.77 15.05 -18.56
CA HIS A 13 -22.61 13.85 -18.48
C HIS A 13 -23.20 13.75 -17.09
N GLU A 14 -24.38 14.33 -16.91
CA GLU A 14 -25.01 14.50 -15.59
C GLU A 14 -25.18 13.20 -14.80
N GLU A 15 -25.56 12.12 -15.47
CA GLU A 15 -25.74 10.84 -14.78
C GLU A 15 -24.45 10.34 -14.12
N ALA A 16 -23.35 10.40 -14.86
CA ALA A 16 -22.03 9.98 -14.35
C ALA A 16 -21.56 10.90 -13.21
N VAL A 17 -21.75 12.21 -13.39
CA VAL A 17 -21.39 13.20 -12.38
C VAL A 17 -22.19 13.00 -11.09
N ASN A 18 -23.51 12.85 -11.23
CA ASN A 18 -24.38 12.66 -10.06
C ASN A 18 -24.06 11.36 -9.32
N LYS A 19 -23.75 10.30 -10.04
CA LYS A 19 -23.36 9.02 -9.45
C LYS A 19 -22.07 9.17 -8.64
N ALA A 20 -21.10 9.89 -9.18
CA ALA A 20 -19.84 10.15 -8.50
C ALA A 20 -20.06 10.99 -7.24
N LEU A 21 -20.87 12.07 -7.35
CA LEU A 21 -21.13 12.95 -6.20
C LEU A 21 -21.87 12.24 -5.07
N LYS A 22 -22.75 11.30 -5.40
CA LYS A 22 -23.47 10.52 -4.38
C LYS A 22 -22.57 9.58 -3.60
N SER A 23 -21.52 9.09 -4.23
CA SER A 23 -20.59 8.13 -3.63
C SER A 23 -19.29 8.77 -3.14
N LYS A 24 -19.18 10.09 -3.29
CA LYS A 24 -17.94 10.80 -2.92
C LYS A 24 -17.65 10.68 -1.42
N PRO A 25 -16.47 10.18 -1.06
CA PRO A 25 -16.06 10.14 0.35
C PRO A 25 -15.80 11.55 0.89
N GLU A 26 -15.80 11.67 2.20
CA GLU A 26 -15.39 12.90 2.85
C GLU A 26 -13.94 13.24 2.51
N ARG A 27 -13.62 14.54 2.50
CA ARG A 27 -12.27 15.00 2.21
C ARG A 27 -11.24 14.38 3.12
N GLU A 28 -11.55 14.27 4.40
CA GLU A 28 -10.67 13.67 5.38
C GLU A 28 -10.36 12.21 5.06
N GLU A 29 -11.35 11.45 4.62
CA GLU A 29 -11.16 10.05 4.23
C GLU A 29 -10.24 9.95 3.01
N LEU A 30 -10.42 10.83 2.02
CA LEU A 30 -9.58 10.86 0.83
C LEU A 30 -8.14 11.23 1.19
N GLU A 31 -7.94 12.14 2.12
CA GLU A 31 -6.61 12.53 2.57
C GLU A 31 -5.91 11.35 3.25
N ARG A 32 -6.61 10.61 4.11
CA ARG A 32 -6.07 9.43 4.77
C ARG A 32 -5.73 8.33 3.76
N LEU A 33 -6.61 8.13 2.79
CA LEU A 33 -6.37 7.15 1.72
C LEU A 33 -5.14 7.53 0.92
N SER A 34 -5.00 8.82 0.59
CA SER A 34 -3.84 9.33 -0.13
C SER A 34 -2.54 9.10 0.64
N GLU A 35 -2.55 9.29 1.95
CA GLU A 35 -1.39 9.02 2.80
C GLU A 35 -0.98 7.56 2.77
N VAL A 36 -1.95 6.66 2.78
CA VAL A 36 -1.70 5.22 2.69
C VAL A 36 -1.03 4.88 1.35
N PHE A 37 -1.58 5.35 0.24
CA PHE A 37 -1.01 5.09 -1.07
C PHE A 37 0.39 5.69 -1.23
N LYS A 38 0.60 6.88 -0.69
CA LYS A 38 1.90 7.53 -0.72
C LYS A 38 2.94 6.71 0.05
N LEU A 39 2.55 6.19 1.21
CA LEU A 39 3.43 5.36 2.02
C LEU A 39 3.78 4.05 1.31
N LEU A 40 2.80 3.44 0.65
CA LEU A 40 2.99 2.19 -0.08
C LEU A 40 3.77 2.38 -1.38
N GLY A 41 3.88 3.60 -1.87
CA GLY A 41 4.55 3.92 -3.15
C GLY A 41 6.07 4.05 -3.06
N ASP A 42 6.71 3.36 -2.12
CA ASP A 42 8.15 3.39 -1.91
C ASP A 42 8.71 1.97 -2.01
N ILE A 43 9.81 1.79 -2.76
CA ILE A 43 10.36 0.45 -3.00
C ILE A 43 10.78 -0.26 -1.71
N THR A 44 11.39 0.45 -0.78
CA THR A 44 11.83 -0.16 0.49
C THR A 44 10.64 -0.67 1.29
N ARG A 45 9.59 0.13 1.40
CA ARG A 45 8.37 -0.27 2.12
C ARG A 45 7.65 -1.39 1.41
N THR A 46 7.62 -1.37 0.08
CA THR A 46 7.03 -2.46 -0.71
C THR A 46 7.75 -3.77 -0.44
N GLN A 47 9.08 -3.75 -0.35
CA GLN A 47 9.87 -4.94 -0.03
C GLN A 47 9.57 -5.46 1.38
N ILE A 48 9.42 -4.56 2.34
CA ILE A 48 9.06 -4.94 3.72
C ILE A 48 7.68 -5.63 3.73
N LEU A 49 6.71 -5.07 3.02
CA LEU A 49 5.37 -5.64 2.96
C LEU A 49 5.38 -7.00 2.28
N TRP A 50 6.19 -7.16 1.24
CA TRP A 50 6.35 -8.46 0.58
C TRP A 50 6.87 -9.52 1.55
N VAL A 51 7.89 -9.19 2.34
CA VAL A 51 8.45 -10.10 3.33
C VAL A 51 7.41 -10.47 4.37
N LEU A 52 6.66 -9.47 4.89
CA LEU A 52 5.65 -9.69 5.92
C LEU A 52 4.40 -10.38 5.40
N ASP A 53 4.14 -10.32 4.10
CA ASP A 53 3.03 -11.06 3.49
C ASP A 53 3.27 -12.58 3.61
N LYS A 54 4.53 -12.98 3.67
CA LYS A 54 4.90 -14.39 3.75
C LYS A 54 4.93 -14.89 5.19
N ASN A 55 5.53 -14.13 6.08
CA ASN A 55 5.71 -14.53 7.48
C ASN A 55 5.80 -13.34 8.39
N GLU A 56 5.38 -13.53 9.63
CA GLU A 56 5.69 -12.62 10.72
C GLU A 56 7.21 -12.66 10.96
N MET A 57 7.85 -11.50 11.12
CA MET A 57 9.30 -11.43 11.33
C MET A 57 9.71 -10.30 12.27
N CYS A 58 10.84 -10.48 12.95
CA CYS A 58 11.46 -9.41 13.73
C CYS A 58 12.32 -8.51 12.83
N VAL A 59 12.76 -7.38 13.38
CA VAL A 59 13.59 -6.41 12.64
C VAL A 59 14.87 -7.06 12.11
N CYS A 60 15.52 -7.91 12.91
CA CYS A 60 16.76 -8.56 12.51
C CYS A 60 16.58 -9.42 11.26
N ASP A 61 15.49 -10.18 11.22
CA ASP A 61 15.20 -11.06 10.10
C ASP A 61 14.87 -10.26 8.84
N ILE A 62 14.07 -9.22 8.97
CA ILE A 62 13.72 -8.36 7.82
C ILE A 62 14.99 -7.71 7.27
N ALA A 63 15.82 -7.15 8.16
CA ALA A 63 17.07 -6.52 7.76
C ALA A 63 17.98 -7.50 7.01
N ASN A 64 18.03 -8.74 7.48
CA ASN A 64 18.83 -9.79 6.83
C ASN A 64 18.29 -10.12 5.43
N VAL A 65 16.99 -10.34 5.31
CA VAL A 65 16.36 -10.66 4.00
C VAL A 65 16.60 -9.55 2.99
N LEU A 66 16.45 -8.29 3.41
CA LEU A 66 16.54 -7.15 2.51
C LEU A 66 17.95 -6.56 2.39
N ASN A 67 18.90 -7.10 3.15
CA ASN A 67 20.27 -6.60 3.19
C ASN A 67 20.32 -5.10 3.51
N MET A 68 19.63 -4.74 4.58
CA MET A 68 19.53 -3.35 5.04
C MET A 68 19.88 -3.28 6.53
N THR A 69 20.13 -2.07 7.03
CA THR A 69 20.43 -1.89 8.46
C THR A 69 19.17 -2.04 9.30
N LYS A 70 19.33 -2.50 10.53
CA LYS A 70 18.24 -2.59 11.50
C LYS A 70 17.62 -1.22 11.75
N SER A 71 18.44 -0.18 11.81
CA SER A 71 18.00 1.19 12.02
C SER A 71 17.06 1.65 10.89
N SER A 72 17.43 1.39 9.65
CA SER A 72 16.62 1.74 8.49
C SER A 72 15.28 0.99 8.51
N ILE A 73 15.31 -0.32 8.78
CA ILE A 73 14.09 -1.15 8.86
C ILE A 73 13.19 -0.67 10.00
N SER A 74 13.75 -0.41 11.18
CA SER A 74 12.97 0.07 12.33
C SER A 74 12.27 1.37 12.02
N HIS A 75 12.95 2.29 11.32
CA HIS A 75 12.36 3.58 10.94
C HIS A 75 11.18 3.37 9.98
N GLN A 76 11.35 2.53 8.98
CA GLN A 76 10.28 2.23 8.02
C GLN A 76 9.10 1.54 8.69
N LEU A 77 9.36 0.58 9.57
CA LEU A 77 8.30 -0.13 10.31
C LEU A 77 7.52 0.82 11.22
N SER A 78 8.20 1.79 11.83
CA SER A 78 7.54 2.79 12.65
C SER A 78 6.53 3.61 11.83
N ASN A 79 6.93 4.04 10.65
CA ASN A 79 6.04 4.78 9.74
C ASN A 79 4.84 3.93 9.31
N LEU A 80 5.08 2.67 8.98
CA LEU A 80 4.02 1.75 8.57
C LEU A 80 3.06 1.46 9.74
N LYS A 81 3.59 1.36 10.94
CA LYS A 81 2.78 1.11 12.13
C LYS A 81 1.89 2.31 12.47
N ASP A 82 2.40 3.52 12.31
CA ASP A 82 1.65 4.76 12.57
C ASP A 82 0.39 4.86 11.71
N LEU A 83 0.41 4.32 10.50
CA LEU A 83 -0.76 4.29 9.61
C LEU A 83 -1.51 2.96 9.65
N ASN A 84 -1.22 2.12 10.64
CA ASN A 84 -1.89 0.83 10.84
C ASN A 84 -1.77 -0.11 9.62
N ILE A 85 -0.65 -0.04 8.91
CA ILE A 85 -0.35 -0.95 7.81
C ILE A 85 0.29 -2.23 8.36
N VAL A 86 1.12 -2.09 9.39
CA VAL A 86 1.70 -3.21 10.10
C VAL A 86 1.36 -3.13 11.58
N LYS A 87 1.43 -4.27 12.25
CA LYS A 87 1.26 -4.37 13.69
C LYS A 87 2.47 -5.11 14.27
N SER A 88 2.66 -5.01 15.58
CA SER A 88 3.75 -5.68 16.25
C SER A 88 3.24 -6.42 17.49
N ARG A 89 3.97 -7.47 17.85
CA ARG A 89 3.76 -8.15 19.12
C ARG A 89 5.11 -8.44 19.76
N LYS A 90 5.14 -8.40 21.07
CA LYS A 90 6.35 -8.68 21.83
C LYS A 90 6.33 -10.13 22.30
N SER A 91 7.46 -10.82 22.13
CA SER A 91 7.65 -12.17 22.63
C SER A 91 9.03 -12.25 23.26
N GLY A 92 9.10 -12.24 24.60
CA GLY A 92 10.36 -12.16 25.29
C GLY A 92 11.10 -10.86 25.00
N LYS A 93 12.30 -10.95 24.48
CA LYS A 93 13.14 -9.80 24.11
C LYS A 93 12.92 -9.36 22.66
N GLU A 94 12.16 -10.14 21.90
CA GLU A 94 11.96 -9.90 20.48
C GLU A 94 10.63 -9.23 20.19
N VAL A 95 10.60 -8.42 19.16
CA VAL A 95 9.38 -7.80 18.65
C VAL A 95 9.17 -8.28 17.22
N TYR A 96 8.02 -8.90 16.98
CA TYR A 96 7.65 -9.42 15.68
C TYR A 96 6.65 -8.51 15.00
N TYR A 97 6.81 -8.34 13.71
CA TYR A 97 5.95 -7.50 12.87
C TYR A 97 5.18 -8.36 11.88
N SER A 98 3.96 -7.93 11.59
CA SER A 98 3.10 -8.59 10.60
C SER A 98 2.20 -7.54 9.95
N LEU A 99 1.55 -7.89 8.85
CA LEU A 99 0.56 -7.01 8.24
C LEU A 99 -0.60 -6.84 9.22
N ASP A 100 -1.16 -5.63 9.27
CA ASP A 100 -2.14 -5.28 10.32
C ASP A 100 -3.39 -6.17 10.28
N ASP A 101 -3.96 -6.35 9.09
CA ASP A 101 -5.15 -7.17 8.92
C ASP A 101 -5.23 -7.77 7.51
N GLU A 102 -6.30 -8.53 7.28
CA GLU A 102 -6.53 -9.16 5.98
C GLU A 102 -6.76 -8.15 4.86
N HIS A 103 -7.28 -6.97 5.16
CA HIS A 103 -7.48 -5.93 4.15
C HIS A 103 -6.16 -5.45 3.56
N VAL A 104 -5.16 -5.22 4.41
CA VAL A 104 -3.82 -4.83 3.96
C VAL A 104 -3.21 -5.92 3.10
N LYS A 105 -3.34 -7.17 3.55
CA LYS A 105 -2.83 -8.33 2.83
C LYS A 105 -3.49 -8.46 1.46
N GLU A 106 -4.81 -8.30 1.39
CA GLU A 106 -5.56 -8.39 0.14
C GLU A 106 -5.14 -7.29 -0.85
N VAL A 107 -4.99 -6.06 -0.38
CA VAL A 107 -4.54 -4.96 -1.25
C VAL A 107 -3.20 -5.29 -1.88
N PHE A 108 -2.26 -5.77 -1.09
CA PHE A 108 -0.92 -6.13 -1.56
C PHE A 108 -0.99 -7.28 -2.58
N GLU A 109 -1.73 -8.34 -2.26
CA GLU A 109 -1.85 -9.52 -3.12
C GLU A 109 -2.55 -9.21 -4.44
N VAL A 110 -3.60 -8.40 -4.40
CA VAL A 110 -4.31 -7.98 -5.61
C VAL A 110 -3.39 -7.15 -6.51
N ALA A 111 -2.62 -6.22 -5.93
CA ALA A 111 -1.69 -5.41 -6.70
C ALA A 111 -0.62 -6.27 -7.37
N ILE A 112 -0.03 -7.21 -6.66
CA ILE A 112 0.96 -8.14 -7.21
C ILE A 112 0.35 -8.99 -8.31
N SER A 113 -0.84 -9.54 -8.09
CA SER A 113 -1.55 -10.37 -9.07
C SER A 113 -1.82 -9.58 -10.36
N HIS A 114 -2.17 -8.31 -10.23
CA HIS A 114 -2.40 -7.45 -11.39
C HIS A 114 -1.13 -7.31 -12.23
N ILE A 115 0.01 -7.05 -11.58
CA ILE A 115 1.29 -6.88 -12.26
C ILE A 115 1.71 -8.18 -12.95
N GLU A 116 1.60 -9.31 -12.27
CA GLU A 116 1.95 -10.62 -12.82
C GLU A 116 1.07 -10.99 -14.00
N HIS A 117 -0.23 -10.70 -13.91
CA HIS A 117 -1.18 -10.94 -15.00
C HIS A 117 -0.81 -10.12 -16.24
N LYS A 118 -0.49 -8.85 -16.08
CA LYS A 118 -0.07 -7.98 -17.20
C LYS A 118 1.23 -8.44 -17.82
N ARG A 119 2.18 -8.91 -17.01
CA ARG A 119 3.44 -9.46 -17.52
C ARG A 119 3.22 -10.70 -18.37
N SER A 120 2.33 -11.60 -17.93
CA SER A 120 2.07 -12.84 -18.65
C SER A 120 1.34 -12.62 -19.98
N MET A 121 0.75 -11.43 -20.18
CA MET A 121 0.08 -11.07 -21.42
C MET A 121 1.03 -10.45 -22.45
N LEU A 122 2.24 -10.15 -22.06
CA LEU A 122 3.26 -9.63 -22.97
C LEU A 122 4.01 -10.79 -23.64
#